data_c1f34f2abb80fdebf6e313b79674c178
#
_entry.id   c1f34f2abb80fdebf6e313b79674c178
#
_cell.length_a   1.000
_cell.length_b   1.000
_cell.length_c   1.000
_cell.angle_alpha   90.00
_cell.angle_beta   90.00
_cell.angle_gamma   90.00
#
_symmetry.space_group_name_H-M   'P 1'
#
loop_
_entity.id
_entity.type
_entity.pdbx_description
1 polymer ?
#
loop_
_entity_poly.entity_id
_entity_poly.type
_entity_poly.pdbx_seq_one_letter_code
_entity_poly.pdbx_strand_id
1 'polypeptide(L)'
;MMAGNEIYADWNPWHGCTKTSPGCKYCYVYRQDEMYGAAEASSVCRKTGNFDLPVKRKRGGSYKIPPGRIVFTCFTSDFLLKDADEWRGECWKMMRERRDCWFYFFTKRIDRLEECLPPDWGEGYDNVLIGCTVENQSMADYRLPIFRALPVKHRSIIAAPLLEELDISKYLDDNIEEVSVGGESGRDARPCDYDWVLELRRQCVEKNVPFRFHQTGAHFVKNGKMYNVRRPYQRSQARKAGIDYRIGENFIPETAVYNKAETYTEPSLFDDITTEEQDED
;
A
#
# COMPACT_ATOMS: atom_id res chain seq x y z
N MET A 1 3.60 -19.13 19.49
CA MET A 1 2.61 -18.32 20.22
C MET A 1 2.58 -16.97 19.52
N MET A 2 1.56 -16.67 18.74
CA MET A 2 1.39 -15.34 18.15
C MET A 2 0.98 -14.38 19.26
N ALA A 3 1.77 -13.33 19.45
CA ALA A 3 1.48 -12.29 20.44
C ALA A 3 0.15 -11.59 20.06
N GLY A 4 -0.78 -11.60 20.98
CA GLY A 4 -2.15 -11.21 20.76
C GLY A 4 -2.39 -9.71 20.73
N ASN A 5 -1.96 -8.99 19.71
CA ASN A 5 -2.43 -7.61 19.44
C ASN A 5 -2.07 -7.13 18.02
N GLU A 6 -1.89 -8.02 17.05
CA GLU A 6 -1.73 -7.57 15.67
C GLU A 6 -3.10 -7.16 15.12
N ILE A 7 -3.25 -5.88 14.75
CA ILE A 7 -4.48 -5.31 14.17
C ILE A 7 -4.65 -5.73 12.72
N TYR A 8 -3.61 -6.26 12.08
CA TYR A 8 -3.61 -6.65 10.67
C TYR A 8 -3.33 -8.13 10.44
N ALA A 9 -3.73 -8.62 9.28
CA ALA A 9 -3.45 -9.94 8.76
C ALA A 9 -3.12 -9.85 7.27
N ASP A 10 -2.31 -10.79 6.77
CA ASP A 10 -2.04 -10.93 5.35
C ASP A 10 -2.91 -12.03 4.74
N TRP A 11 -3.52 -11.72 3.60
CA TRP A 11 -4.26 -12.67 2.80
C TRP A 11 -3.87 -12.59 1.33
N ASN A 12 -3.15 -13.57 0.86
CA ASN A 12 -2.77 -13.70 -0.54
C ASN A 12 -3.53 -14.89 -1.16
N PRO A 13 -4.71 -14.65 -1.77
CA PRO A 13 -5.52 -15.73 -2.36
C PRO A 13 -4.82 -16.41 -3.53
N TRP A 14 -3.98 -15.69 -4.24
CA TRP A 14 -3.09 -16.20 -5.29
C TRP A 14 -1.71 -15.56 -5.22
N HIS A 15 -0.79 -16.16 -5.91
CA HIS A 15 0.58 -15.71 -6.08
C HIS A 15 0.93 -15.68 -7.57
N GLY A 16 1.85 -14.80 -7.95
CA GLY A 16 2.23 -14.54 -9.33
C GLY A 16 1.47 -13.39 -9.96
N CYS A 17 2.16 -12.64 -10.81
CA CYS A 17 1.66 -11.41 -11.42
C CYS A 17 2.36 -11.15 -12.73
N THR A 18 1.75 -10.38 -13.63
CA THR A 18 2.40 -9.85 -14.84
C THR A 18 2.75 -8.38 -14.63
N LYS A 19 3.90 -7.95 -15.16
CA LYS A 19 4.31 -6.55 -15.09
C LYS A 19 3.44 -5.71 -16.02
N THR A 20 2.97 -4.54 -15.55
CA THR A 20 2.07 -3.68 -16.34
C THR A 20 2.56 -2.25 -16.50
N SER A 21 3.50 -1.81 -15.67
CA SER A 21 3.95 -0.41 -15.70
C SER A 21 5.37 -0.26 -15.17
N PRO A 22 6.00 0.92 -15.29
CA PRO A 22 7.36 1.17 -14.80
C PRO A 22 7.57 0.79 -13.33
N GLY A 23 6.55 0.94 -12.46
CA GLY A 23 6.62 0.54 -11.05
C GLY A 23 6.74 -0.98 -10.82
N CYS A 24 6.54 -1.80 -11.85
CA CYS A 24 6.72 -3.25 -11.75
C CYS A 24 8.15 -3.71 -12.09
N LYS A 25 9.05 -2.82 -12.54
CA LYS A 25 10.38 -3.21 -13.06
C LYS A 25 11.17 -4.02 -12.02
N TYR A 26 11.27 -3.53 -10.79
CA TYR A 26 12.01 -4.14 -9.69
C TYR A 26 11.09 -4.58 -8.55
N CYS A 27 9.90 -5.09 -8.89
CA CYS A 27 8.91 -5.54 -7.94
C CYS A 27 9.50 -6.59 -6.98
N TYR A 28 9.22 -6.42 -5.69
CA TYR A 28 9.73 -7.28 -4.63
C TYR A 28 9.25 -8.73 -4.74
N VAL A 29 8.09 -8.98 -5.35
CA VAL A 29 7.55 -10.34 -5.54
C VAL A 29 8.50 -11.16 -6.40
N TYR A 30 8.88 -10.66 -7.57
CA TYR A 30 9.82 -11.35 -8.47
C TYR A 30 11.18 -11.57 -7.81
N ARG A 31 11.68 -10.57 -7.09
CA ARG A 31 12.98 -10.65 -6.39
C ARG A 31 12.97 -11.65 -5.25
N GLN A 32 11.85 -11.76 -4.52
CA GLN A 32 11.71 -12.77 -3.47
C GLN A 32 11.67 -14.18 -4.03
N ASP A 33 10.91 -14.40 -5.10
CA ASP A 33 10.81 -15.72 -5.75
C ASP A 33 12.17 -16.16 -6.33
N GLU A 34 12.91 -15.23 -6.93
CA GLU A 34 14.27 -15.49 -7.39
C GLU A 34 15.20 -15.91 -6.24
N MET A 35 15.13 -15.20 -5.08
CA MET A 35 15.90 -15.56 -3.88
C MET A 35 15.62 -16.97 -3.35
N TYR A 36 14.39 -17.45 -3.51
CA TYR A 36 13.99 -18.79 -3.06
C TYR A 36 14.08 -19.85 -4.17
N GLY A 37 14.72 -19.54 -5.30
CA GLY A 37 14.87 -20.45 -6.43
C GLY A 37 13.56 -20.75 -7.17
N ALA A 38 12.57 -19.90 -7.04
CA ALA A 38 11.23 -20.03 -7.61
C ALA A 38 10.93 -18.92 -8.62
N ALA A 39 11.92 -18.47 -9.40
CA ALA A 39 11.81 -17.33 -10.32
C ALA A 39 10.63 -17.41 -11.30
N GLU A 40 10.22 -18.61 -11.70
CA GLU A 40 9.07 -18.83 -12.58
C GLU A 40 7.72 -18.64 -11.85
N ALA A 41 7.69 -18.76 -10.51
CA ALA A 41 6.46 -18.69 -9.74
C ALA A 41 5.82 -17.29 -9.78
N SER A 42 6.63 -16.24 -9.89
CA SER A 42 6.14 -14.87 -9.98
C SER A 42 5.45 -14.52 -11.29
N SER A 43 5.73 -15.25 -12.38
CA SER A 43 5.14 -15.02 -13.71
C SER A 43 3.89 -15.87 -14.01
N VAL A 44 3.60 -16.86 -13.15
CA VAL A 44 2.45 -17.77 -13.30
C VAL A 44 1.50 -17.61 -12.13
N CYS A 45 0.30 -17.10 -12.38
CA CYS A 45 -0.70 -16.93 -11.35
C CYS A 45 -1.25 -18.29 -10.88
N ARG A 46 -1.23 -18.54 -9.56
CA ARG A 46 -1.72 -19.79 -8.95
C ARG A 46 -2.44 -19.50 -7.63
N LYS A 47 -3.54 -20.21 -7.36
CA LYS A 47 -4.18 -20.20 -6.03
C LYS A 47 -3.17 -20.64 -4.97
N THR A 48 -3.18 -19.95 -3.83
CA THR A 48 -2.35 -20.35 -2.67
C THR A 48 -3.12 -21.33 -1.76
N GLY A 49 -2.39 -22.03 -0.90
CA GLY A 49 -3.00 -22.86 0.16
C GLY A 49 -3.80 -22.08 1.22
N ASN A 50 -3.73 -20.74 1.15
CA ASN A 50 -4.47 -19.82 2.02
C ASN A 50 -5.59 -19.08 1.29
N PHE A 51 -6.04 -19.61 0.15
CA PHE A 51 -7.10 -18.99 -0.65
C PHE A 51 -8.36 -18.67 0.17
N ASP A 52 -8.78 -19.61 1.02
CA ASP A 52 -9.97 -19.52 1.87
C ASP A 52 -9.72 -18.95 3.28
N LEU A 53 -8.53 -18.37 3.52
CA LEU A 53 -8.09 -17.93 4.85
C LEU A 53 -9.07 -17.03 5.60
N PRO A 54 -9.75 -16.04 4.96
CA PRO A 54 -10.70 -15.18 5.66
C PRO A 54 -11.84 -15.94 6.33
N VAL A 55 -12.34 -17.01 5.70
CA VAL A 55 -13.46 -17.82 6.19
C VAL A 55 -13.01 -19.12 6.84
N LYS A 56 -11.73 -19.42 6.84
CA LYS A 56 -11.16 -20.61 7.46
C LYS A 56 -11.32 -20.60 8.97
N ARG A 57 -11.80 -21.71 9.54
CA ARG A 57 -12.06 -21.83 10.97
C ARG A 57 -11.00 -22.67 11.69
N LYS A 58 -10.78 -22.37 12.95
CA LYS A 58 -10.04 -23.18 13.92
C LYS A 58 -10.91 -24.34 14.39
N ARG A 59 -10.33 -25.35 15.07
CA ARG A 59 -11.09 -26.48 15.65
C ARG A 59 -12.23 -26.05 16.58
N GLY A 60 -12.05 -24.92 17.30
CA GLY A 60 -13.07 -24.35 18.18
C GLY A 60 -14.14 -23.49 17.48
N GLY A 61 -14.26 -23.52 16.14
CA GLY A 61 -15.30 -22.86 15.36
C GLY A 61 -15.03 -21.37 15.05
N SER A 62 -14.12 -20.70 15.74
CA SER A 62 -13.75 -19.30 15.45
C SER A 62 -12.96 -19.17 14.15
N TYR A 63 -13.08 -18.04 13.46
CA TYR A 63 -12.27 -17.75 12.27
C TYR A 63 -10.77 -17.70 12.60
N LYS A 64 -9.91 -18.10 11.65
CA LYS A 64 -8.45 -17.96 11.79
C LYS A 64 -8.01 -16.51 11.85
N ILE A 65 -8.60 -15.65 11.02
CA ILE A 65 -8.47 -14.20 11.11
C ILE A 65 -9.52 -13.71 12.12
N PRO A 66 -9.13 -13.17 13.28
CA PRO A 66 -10.09 -12.65 14.26
C PRO A 66 -10.87 -11.46 13.71
N PRO A 67 -12.05 -11.14 14.29
CA PRO A 67 -12.77 -9.88 14.00
C PRO A 67 -11.91 -8.64 14.26
N GLY A 68 -12.24 -7.52 13.61
CA GLY A 68 -11.58 -6.24 13.80
C GLY A 68 -10.19 -6.14 13.15
N ARG A 69 -9.84 -7.05 12.24
CA ARG A 69 -8.54 -7.01 11.54
C ARG A 69 -8.63 -6.24 10.23
N ILE A 70 -7.53 -5.53 9.93
CA ILE A 70 -7.25 -5.05 8.58
C ILE A 70 -6.52 -6.18 7.85
N VAL A 71 -7.11 -6.63 6.76
CA VAL A 71 -6.61 -7.74 5.96
C VAL A 71 -5.96 -7.19 4.70
N PHE A 72 -4.63 -7.12 4.71
CA PHE A 72 -3.85 -6.78 3.52
C PHE A 72 -3.97 -7.89 2.50
N THR A 73 -4.58 -7.56 1.37
CA THR A 73 -5.05 -8.54 0.40
C THR A 73 -4.22 -8.50 -0.87
N CYS A 74 -3.76 -9.68 -1.31
CA CYS A 74 -3.12 -9.89 -2.60
C CYS A 74 -1.77 -9.16 -2.80
N PHE A 75 -0.94 -9.07 -1.76
CA PHE A 75 0.37 -8.41 -1.82
C PHE A 75 1.43 -9.20 -2.60
N THR A 76 1.18 -10.47 -2.92
CA THR A 76 2.05 -11.30 -3.77
C THR A 76 1.58 -11.36 -5.22
N SER A 77 0.61 -10.50 -5.59
CA SER A 77 0.03 -10.39 -6.92
C SER A 77 -0.66 -9.02 -7.09
N ASP A 78 -1.63 -8.94 -7.98
CA ASP A 78 -2.59 -7.84 -8.13
C ASP A 78 -4.00 -8.42 -8.07
N PHE A 79 -4.89 -7.83 -7.26
CA PHE A 79 -6.23 -8.34 -7.07
C PHE A 79 -7.08 -8.30 -8.37
N LEU A 80 -6.74 -7.41 -9.30
CA LEU A 80 -7.42 -7.26 -10.58
C LEU A 80 -6.68 -7.97 -11.75
N LEU A 81 -5.73 -8.87 -11.43
CA LEU A 81 -5.03 -9.65 -12.45
C LEU A 81 -6.03 -10.52 -13.23
N LYS A 82 -5.92 -10.51 -14.58
CA LYS A 82 -6.82 -11.24 -15.47
C LYS A 82 -6.78 -12.76 -15.24
N ASP A 83 -5.60 -13.30 -14.97
CA ASP A 83 -5.41 -14.74 -14.73
C ASP A 83 -6.13 -15.25 -13.48
N ALA A 84 -6.62 -14.33 -12.61
CA ALA A 84 -7.36 -14.66 -11.41
C ALA A 84 -8.89 -14.44 -11.53
N ASP A 85 -9.41 -14.14 -12.71
CA ASP A 85 -10.82 -13.81 -12.93
C ASP A 85 -11.76 -14.92 -12.45
N GLU A 86 -11.42 -16.18 -12.71
CA GLU A 86 -12.20 -17.34 -12.28
C GLU A 86 -12.33 -17.46 -10.76
N TRP A 87 -11.39 -16.88 -9.99
CA TRP A 87 -11.34 -17.04 -8.53
C TRP A 87 -11.85 -15.82 -7.78
N ARG A 88 -11.84 -14.65 -8.40
CA ARG A 88 -12.14 -13.37 -7.75
C ARG A 88 -13.54 -13.33 -7.16
N GLY A 89 -14.53 -13.91 -7.83
CA GLY A 89 -15.91 -13.98 -7.34
C GLY A 89 -16.03 -14.67 -5.97
N GLU A 90 -15.22 -15.69 -5.70
CA GLU A 90 -15.15 -16.34 -4.39
C GLU A 90 -14.51 -15.41 -3.34
N CYS A 91 -13.51 -14.62 -3.72
CA CYS A 91 -12.89 -13.65 -2.82
C CYS A 91 -13.87 -12.56 -2.39
N TRP A 92 -14.66 -12.02 -3.33
CA TRP A 92 -15.71 -11.05 -3.01
C TRP A 92 -16.77 -11.63 -2.04
N LYS A 93 -17.15 -12.89 -2.21
CA LYS A 93 -18.07 -13.57 -1.26
C LYS A 93 -17.48 -13.65 0.14
N MET A 94 -16.18 -13.98 0.25
CA MET A 94 -15.47 -14.03 1.53
C MET A 94 -15.36 -12.66 2.20
N MET A 95 -15.07 -11.60 1.46
CA MET A 95 -15.07 -10.23 1.97
C MET A 95 -16.44 -9.80 2.49
N ARG A 96 -17.49 -10.14 1.76
CA ARG A 96 -18.88 -9.87 2.15
C ARG A 96 -19.31 -10.68 3.40
N GLU A 97 -18.88 -11.93 3.54
CA GLU A 97 -19.10 -12.74 4.75
C GLU A 97 -18.42 -12.15 5.97
N ARG A 98 -17.20 -11.58 5.77
CA ARG A 98 -16.35 -11.08 6.83
C ARG A 98 -16.44 -9.56 6.99
N ARG A 99 -17.64 -9.03 7.14
CA ARG A 99 -17.90 -7.60 7.44
C ARG A 99 -17.33 -7.13 8.79
N ASP A 100 -16.93 -8.08 9.60
CA ASP A 100 -16.21 -7.87 10.87
C ASP A 100 -14.70 -7.60 10.68
N CYS A 101 -14.19 -7.59 9.44
CA CYS A 101 -12.83 -7.26 9.06
C CYS A 101 -12.84 -6.23 7.93
N TRP A 102 -11.75 -5.47 7.79
CA TRP A 102 -11.52 -4.56 6.67
C TRP A 102 -10.53 -5.18 5.70
N PHE A 103 -10.84 -5.18 4.40
CA PHE A 103 -9.98 -5.69 3.34
C PHE A 103 -9.36 -4.54 2.59
N TYR A 104 -8.03 -4.56 2.48
CA TYR A 104 -7.28 -3.54 1.79
C TYR A 104 -6.40 -4.15 0.71
N PHE A 105 -6.64 -3.77 -0.53
CA PHE A 105 -5.74 -4.11 -1.64
C PHE A 105 -5.40 -2.87 -2.46
N PHE A 106 -4.23 -2.89 -3.10
CA PHE A 106 -3.86 -1.89 -4.09
C PHE A 106 -3.58 -2.52 -5.43
N THR A 107 -3.84 -1.75 -6.48
CA THR A 107 -3.77 -2.24 -7.84
C THR A 107 -3.10 -1.21 -8.76
N LYS A 108 -2.43 -1.72 -9.77
CA LYS A 108 -1.96 -0.97 -10.94
C LYS A 108 -2.87 -1.17 -12.17
N ARG A 109 -3.99 -1.89 -11.98
CA ARG A 109 -4.97 -2.26 -13.02
C ARG A 109 -6.34 -1.71 -12.73
N ILE A 110 -6.40 -0.44 -12.30
CA ILE A 110 -7.67 0.18 -11.90
C ILE A 110 -8.68 0.24 -13.06
N ASP A 111 -8.20 0.28 -14.29
CA ASP A 111 -8.97 0.19 -15.53
C ASP A 111 -9.78 -1.10 -15.66
N ARG A 112 -9.40 -2.16 -14.93
CA ARG A 112 -10.14 -3.42 -14.88
C ARG A 112 -11.16 -3.52 -13.75
N LEU A 113 -11.22 -2.54 -12.84
CA LEU A 113 -12.03 -2.69 -11.63
C LEU A 113 -13.51 -2.94 -11.97
N GLU A 114 -14.10 -2.17 -12.88
CA GLU A 114 -15.52 -2.26 -13.23
C GLU A 114 -15.93 -3.68 -13.67
N GLU A 115 -15.16 -4.30 -14.55
CA GLU A 115 -15.41 -5.68 -14.99
C GLU A 115 -15.15 -6.74 -13.92
N CYS A 116 -14.42 -6.40 -12.87
CA CYS A 116 -14.03 -7.28 -11.77
C CYS A 116 -14.97 -7.20 -10.55
N LEU A 117 -15.90 -6.23 -10.53
CA LEU A 117 -16.82 -6.04 -9.42
C LEU A 117 -17.87 -7.13 -9.34
N PRO A 118 -18.31 -7.55 -8.15
CA PRO A 118 -19.41 -8.48 -8.00
C PRO A 118 -20.75 -7.79 -8.31
N PRO A 119 -21.81 -8.54 -8.74
CA PRO A 119 -23.10 -7.94 -9.11
C PRO A 119 -23.79 -7.15 -7.99
N ASP A 120 -23.47 -7.44 -6.73
CA ASP A 120 -24.03 -6.79 -5.55
C ASP A 120 -23.12 -5.73 -4.95
N TRP A 121 -22.16 -5.21 -5.72
CA TRP A 121 -21.20 -4.20 -5.27
C TRP A 121 -21.85 -2.86 -4.87
N GLY A 122 -22.84 -2.39 -5.65
CA GLY A 122 -23.46 -1.08 -5.45
C GLY A 122 -22.43 0.07 -5.52
N GLU A 123 -22.46 0.95 -4.54
CA GLU A 123 -21.50 2.06 -4.39
C GLU A 123 -20.20 1.65 -3.69
N GLY A 124 -20.04 0.39 -3.34
CA GLY A 124 -18.87 -0.16 -2.65
C GLY A 124 -19.21 -0.83 -1.32
N TYR A 125 -18.44 -1.86 -0.98
CA TYR A 125 -18.57 -2.51 0.33
C TYR A 125 -17.97 -1.63 1.43
N ASP A 126 -18.66 -1.54 2.59
CA ASP A 126 -18.25 -0.74 3.74
C ASP A 126 -16.92 -1.18 4.36
N ASN A 127 -16.48 -2.38 4.05
CA ASN A 127 -15.30 -3.01 4.62
C ASN A 127 -14.20 -3.27 3.59
N VAL A 128 -14.23 -2.58 2.43
CA VAL A 128 -13.20 -2.73 1.39
C VAL A 128 -12.61 -1.39 1.03
N LEU A 129 -11.32 -1.23 1.27
CA LEU A 129 -10.51 -0.10 0.84
C LEU A 129 -9.72 -0.49 -0.41
N ILE A 130 -9.80 0.33 -1.45
CA ILE A 130 -9.06 0.14 -2.70
C ILE A 130 -7.99 1.22 -2.82
N GLY A 131 -6.74 0.80 -3.02
CA GLY A 131 -5.63 1.70 -3.33
C GLY A 131 -5.31 1.71 -4.82
N CYS A 132 -5.35 2.89 -5.44
CA CYS A 132 -4.86 3.08 -6.80
C CYS A 132 -3.37 3.42 -6.78
N THR A 133 -2.53 2.56 -7.36
CA THR A 133 -1.08 2.82 -7.40
C THR A 133 -0.74 3.76 -8.55
N VAL A 134 0.05 4.79 -8.25
CA VAL A 134 0.60 5.75 -9.21
C VAL A 134 2.09 5.95 -8.92
N GLU A 135 2.94 5.57 -9.82
CA GLU A 135 4.38 5.61 -9.63
C GLU A 135 5.08 6.76 -10.34
N ASN A 136 4.43 7.37 -11.32
CA ASN A 136 4.88 8.51 -12.10
C ASN A 136 3.69 9.30 -12.64
N GLN A 137 3.92 10.49 -13.20
CA GLN A 137 2.84 11.39 -13.66
C GLN A 137 1.98 10.76 -14.75
N SER A 138 2.58 10.05 -15.69
CA SER A 138 1.84 9.37 -16.76
C SER A 138 0.84 8.35 -16.21
N MET A 139 1.22 7.58 -15.17
CA MET A 139 0.32 6.63 -14.53
C MET A 139 -0.71 7.30 -13.62
N ALA A 140 -0.37 8.43 -13.01
CA ALA A 140 -1.33 9.24 -12.26
C ALA A 140 -2.41 9.81 -13.20
N ASP A 141 -2.01 10.41 -14.31
CA ASP A 141 -2.93 11.00 -15.31
C ASP A 141 -3.78 9.94 -16.02
N TYR A 142 -3.30 8.73 -16.15
CA TYR A 142 -4.08 7.61 -16.71
C TYR A 142 -5.06 7.03 -15.69
N ARG A 143 -4.58 6.69 -14.48
CA ARG A 143 -5.35 5.87 -13.52
C ARG A 143 -6.30 6.68 -12.64
N LEU A 144 -5.92 7.87 -12.19
CA LEU A 144 -6.72 8.62 -11.22
C LEU A 144 -8.06 9.12 -11.78
N PRO A 145 -8.17 9.59 -13.06
CA PRO A 145 -9.48 9.90 -13.64
C PRO A 145 -10.43 8.69 -13.65
N ILE A 146 -9.93 7.50 -14.01
CA ILE A 146 -10.69 6.26 -14.01
C ILE A 146 -11.12 5.94 -12.57
N PHE A 147 -10.19 5.97 -11.62
CA PHE A 147 -10.46 5.64 -10.22
C PHE A 147 -11.51 6.54 -9.58
N ARG A 148 -11.50 7.84 -9.91
CA ARG A 148 -12.49 8.78 -9.40
C ARG A 148 -13.89 8.54 -9.93
N ALA A 149 -14.01 8.03 -11.16
CA ALA A 149 -15.31 7.74 -11.80
C ALA A 149 -15.94 6.42 -11.33
N LEU A 150 -15.17 5.51 -10.74
CA LEU A 150 -15.65 4.18 -10.32
C LEU A 150 -16.44 4.26 -9.01
N PRO A 151 -17.44 3.37 -8.80
CA PRO A 151 -18.22 3.30 -7.56
C PRO A 151 -17.40 2.62 -6.45
N VAL A 152 -16.49 3.37 -5.84
CA VAL A 152 -15.65 2.90 -4.75
C VAL A 152 -15.90 3.77 -3.52
N LYS A 153 -16.29 3.15 -2.42
CA LYS A 153 -16.61 3.88 -1.19
C LYS A 153 -15.38 4.35 -0.45
N HIS A 154 -14.38 3.49 -0.28
CA HIS A 154 -13.15 3.78 0.44
C HIS A 154 -11.97 3.78 -0.54
N ARG A 155 -11.33 4.93 -0.69
CA ARG A 155 -10.27 5.17 -1.68
C ARG A 155 -8.97 5.61 -1.05
N SER A 156 -7.87 5.06 -1.53
CA SER A 156 -6.54 5.60 -1.25
C SER A 156 -5.69 5.70 -2.52
N ILE A 157 -4.72 6.59 -2.52
CA ILE A 157 -3.73 6.72 -3.59
C ILE A 157 -2.38 6.21 -3.06
N ILE A 158 -1.72 5.35 -3.82
CA ILE A 158 -0.45 4.73 -3.44
C ILE A 158 0.64 5.18 -4.41
N ALA A 159 1.42 6.19 -4.04
CA ALA A 159 2.59 6.62 -4.77
C ALA A 159 3.83 5.80 -4.32
N ALA A 160 3.80 4.49 -4.64
CA ALA A 160 4.85 3.54 -4.26
C ALA A 160 5.02 2.43 -5.32
N PRO A 161 6.21 2.33 -5.93
CA PRO A 161 7.36 3.23 -5.73
C PRO A 161 7.12 4.61 -6.34
N LEU A 162 7.51 5.67 -5.64
CA LEU A 162 7.56 7.02 -6.20
C LEU A 162 8.83 7.13 -7.05
N LEU A 163 8.68 7.45 -8.35
CA LEU A 163 9.75 7.40 -9.32
C LEU A 163 10.14 8.76 -9.92
N GLU A 164 9.30 9.77 -9.71
CA GLU A 164 9.50 11.16 -10.11
C GLU A 164 8.60 12.07 -9.29
N GLU A 165 8.76 13.38 -9.42
CA GLU A 165 7.83 14.36 -8.87
C GLU A 165 6.45 14.19 -9.50
N LEU A 166 5.39 14.28 -8.67
CA LEU A 166 4.00 14.13 -9.08
C LEU A 166 3.17 15.37 -8.73
N ASP A 167 2.35 15.82 -9.67
CA ASP A 167 1.21 16.69 -9.39
C ASP A 167 -0.09 15.90 -9.51
N ILE A 168 -0.66 15.58 -8.36
CA ILE A 168 -1.97 14.92 -8.25
C ILE A 168 -3.04 15.81 -7.63
N SER A 169 -2.75 17.09 -7.43
CA SER A 169 -3.60 18.07 -6.73
C SER A 169 -5.02 18.14 -7.29
N LYS A 170 -5.18 18.01 -8.61
CA LYS A 170 -6.49 18.00 -9.29
C LYS A 170 -7.33 16.74 -9.05
N TYR A 171 -6.72 15.71 -8.47
CA TYR A 171 -7.37 14.43 -8.18
C TYR A 171 -7.67 14.24 -6.70
N LEU A 172 -7.17 15.13 -5.83
CA LEU A 172 -7.39 15.09 -4.40
C LEU A 172 -8.70 15.77 -4.03
N ASP A 173 -9.57 15.04 -3.34
CA ASP A 173 -10.83 15.52 -2.79
C ASP A 173 -11.18 14.73 -1.51
N ASP A 174 -12.31 15.07 -0.87
CA ASP A 174 -12.76 14.46 0.40
C ASP A 174 -13.06 12.95 0.30
N ASN A 175 -13.10 12.39 -0.92
CA ASN A 175 -13.29 10.95 -1.12
C ASN A 175 -11.96 10.17 -1.06
N ILE A 176 -10.82 10.84 -0.96
CA ILE A 176 -9.51 10.20 -0.81
C ILE A 176 -9.16 10.16 0.68
N GLU A 177 -9.16 8.98 1.26
CA GLU A 177 -8.91 8.77 2.69
C GLU A 177 -7.44 8.82 3.07
N GLU A 178 -6.53 8.54 2.15
CA GLU A 178 -5.08 8.62 2.37
C GLU A 178 -4.31 8.63 1.05
N VAL A 179 -3.25 9.41 1.01
CA VAL A 179 -2.16 9.27 0.03
C VAL A 179 -0.95 8.67 0.74
N SER A 180 -0.55 7.46 0.35
CA SER A 180 0.60 6.76 0.92
C SER A 180 1.77 6.77 -0.05
N VAL A 181 2.93 7.23 0.42
CA VAL A 181 4.12 7.47 -0.41
C VAL A 181 5.28 6.62 0.03
N GLY A 182 6.04 6.08 -0.91
CA GLY A 182 7.26 5.34 -0.58
C GLY A 182 8.17 5.04 -1.76
N GLY A 183 9.48 4.98 -1.47
CA GLY A 183 10.50 4.60 -2.44
C GLY A 183 10.53 3.09 -2.71
N GLU A 184 11.25 2.72 -3.76
CA GLU A 184 11.45 1.34 -4.19
C GLU A 184 12.42 0.60 -3.27
N SER A 185 12.13 -0.64 -2.93
CA SER A 185 13.00 -1.48 -2.10
C SER A 185 13.87 -2.39 -2.97
N GLY A 186 15.08 -2.76 -2.44
CA GLY A 186 15.98 -3.71 -3.09
C GLY A 186 17.25 -3.07 -3.63
N ARG A 187 18.21 -3.92 -4.00
CA ARG A 187 19.55 -3.45 -4.43
C ARG A 187 19.50 -2.57 -5.68
N ASP A 188 18.64 -2.93 -6.63
CA ASP A 188 18.52 -2.26 -7.93
C ASP A 188 17.41 -1.20 -7.92
N ALA A 189 16.96 -0.77 -6.73
CA ALA A 189 15.94 0.25 -6.56
C ALA A 189 16.33 1.57 -7.24
N ARG A 190 15.36 2.24 -7.83
CA ARG A 190 15.54 3.61 -8.33
C ARG A 190 15.51 4.59 -7.17
N PRO A 191 16.21 5.71 -7.27
CA PRO A 191 16.18 6.73 -6.24
C PRO A 191 14.76 7.26 -5.98
N CYS A 192 14.48 7.54 -4.71
CA CYS A 192 13.32 8.33 -4.28
C CYS A 192 13.82 9.63 -3.69
N ASP A 193 13.44 10.75 -4.26
CA ASP A 193 13.83 12.07 -3.77
C ASP A 193 12.89 12.54 -2.67
N TYR A 194 13.44 13.08 -1.60
CA TYR A 194 12.67 13.61 -0.48
C TYR A 194 11.85 14.85 -0.88
N ASP A 195 12.35 15.67 -1.80
CA ASP A 195 11.64 16.84 -2.28
C ASP A 195 10.34 16.45 -3.00
N TRP A 196 10.33 15.34 -3.75
CA TRP A 196 9.09 14.77 -4.33
C TRP A 196 8.09 14.32 -3.27
N VAL A 197 8.60 13.76 -2.17
CA VAL A 197 7.77 13.32 -1.04
C VAL A 197 7.13 14.54 -0.37
N LEU A 198 7.91 15.60 -0.15
CA LEU A 198 7.43 16.85 0.45
C LEU A 198 6.43 17.56 -0.46
N GLU A 199 6.65 17.56 -1.78
CA GLU A 199 5.69 18.15 -2.72
C GLU A 199 4.34 17.44 -2.69
N LEU A 200 4.32 16.10 -2.69
CA LEU A 200 3.07 15.35 -2.53
C LEU A 200 2.39 15.64 -1.18
N ARG A 201 3.18 15.76 -0.10
CA ARG A 201 2.65 16.15 1.22
C ARG A 201 2.01 17.54 1.15
N ARG A 202 2.67 18.52 0.53
CA ARG A 202 2.14 19.88 0.37
C ARG A 202 0.76 19.87 -0.31
N GLN A 203 0.64 19.15 -1.43
CA GLN A 203 -0.63 18.98 -2.15
C GLN A 203 -1.71 18.36 -1.26
N CYS A 204 -1.38 17.33 -0.48
CA CYS A 204 -2.31 16.68 0.44
C CYS A 204 -2.77 17.64 1.55
N VAL A 205 -1.86 18.39 2.16
CA VAL A 205 -2.19 19.39 3.19
C VAL A 205 -3.09 20.47 2.64
N GLU A 206 -2.79 21.02 1.46
CA GLU A 206 -3.61 22.04 0.80
C GLU A 206 -5.02 21.57 0.47
N LYS A 207 -5.18 20.29 0.17
CA LYS A 207 -6.46 19.64 -0.14
C LYS A 207 -7.14 19.00 1.06
N ASN A 208 -6.53 19.13 2.26
CA ASN A 208 -7.02 18.51 3.47
C ASN A 208 -7.18 16.98 3.36
N VAL A 209 -6.26 16.30 2.67
CA VAL A 209 -6.22 14.84 2.48
C VAL A 209 -5.12 14.24 3.35
N PRO A 210 -5.38 13.17 4.13
CA PRO A 210 -4.36 12.50 4.91
C PRO A 210 -3.18 12.02 4.07
N PHE A 211 -1.97 12.21 4.60
CA PHE A 211 -0.72 11.83 3.92
C PHE A 211 0.14 10.96 4.83
N ARG A 212 0.75 9.93 4.24
CA ARG A 212 1.66 9.03 4.93
C ARG A 212 2.94 8.79 4.13
N PHE A 213 4.09 8.97 4.77
CA PHE A 213 5.38 8.54 4.26
C PHE A 213 5.76 7.19 4.86
N HIS A 214 5.45 6.07 4.17
CA HIS A 214 5.56 4.74 4.75
C HIS A 214 6.96 4.11 4.65
N GLN A 215 7.79 4.50 3.67
CA GLN A 215 9.19 4.04 3.56
C GLN A 215 10.03 4.92 2.64
N THR A 216 11.32 5.07 2.96
CA THR A 216 12.29 5.83 2.13
C THR A 216 12.63 5.14 0.81
N GLY A 217 12.49 3.81 0.75
CA GLY A 217 13.12 3.01 -0.29
C GLY A 217 14.60 2.71 0.04
N ALA A 218 15.26 1.95 -0.85
CA ALA A 218 16.65 1.55 -0.65
C ALA A 218 17.65 2.66 -1.04
N HIS A 219 17.33 3.45 -2.06
CA HIS A 219 18.10 4.59 -2.51
C HIS A 219 17.27 5.86 -2.27
N PHE A 220 17.66 6.64 -1.29
CA PHE A 220 16.94 7.82 -0.86
C PHE A 220 17.79 9.07 -1.05
N VAL A 221 17.26 10.08 -1.72
CA VAL A 221 17.95 11.35 -1.95
C VAL A 221 17.35 12.41 -1.03
N LYS A 222 18.21 13.14 -0.32
CA LYS A 222 17.84 14.28 0.53
C LYS A 222 18.94 15.34 0.43
N ASN A 223 18.58 16.58 0.16
CA ASN A 223 19.51 17.71 -0.01
C ASN A 223 20.62 17.39 -1.04
N GLY A 224 20.26 16.78 -2.17
CA GLY A 224 21.19 16.37 -3.22
C GLY A 224 22.13 15.21 -2.88
N LYS A 225 22.04 14.65 -1.67
CA LYS A 225 22.86 13.52 -1.22
C LYS A 225 22.05 12.22 -1.28
N MET A 226 22.64 11.16 -1.86
CA MET A 226 22.07 9.83 -1.89
C MET A 226 22.46 9.03 -0.65
N TYR A 227 21.45 8.39 -0.03
CA TYR A 227 21.60 7.48 1.09
C TYR A 227 21.16 6.07 0.69
N ASN A 228 22.00 5.07 0.99
CA ASN A 228 21.66 3.66 0.83
C ASN A 228 21.03 3.17 2.13
N VAL A 229 19.71 3.07 2.15
CA VAL A 229 18.93 2.69 3.34
C VAL A 229 18.63 1.20 3.33
N ARG A 230 19.19 0.46 4.29
CA ARG A 230 18.94 -0.98 4.42
C ARG A 230 17.47 -1.25 4.70
N ARG A 231 16.95 -2.37 4.17
CA ARG A 231 15.52 -2.74 4.25
C ARG A 231 14.90 -2.63 5.65
N PRO A 232 15.54 -3.09 6.74
CA PRO A 232 14.96 -2.96 8.08
C PRO A 232 14.71 -1.52 8.53
N TYR A 233 15.44 -0.55 7.97
CA TYR A 233 15.41 0.85 8.38
C TYR A 233 14.56 1.75 7.48
N GLN A 234 14.14 1.28 6.29
CA GLN A 234 13.39 2.10 5.34
C GLN A 234 12.10 2.69 5.92
N ARG A 235 11.38 1.89 6.71
CA ARG A 235 10.15 2.35 7.39
C ARG A 235 10.43 3.20 8.62
N SER A 236 11.42 2.83 9.43
CA SER A 236 11.78 3.60 10.62
C SER A 236 12.32 4.99 10.25
N GLN A 237 13.12 5.10 9.20
CA GLN A 237 13.60 6.39 8.71
C GLN A 237 12.44 7.26 8.19
N ALA A 238 11.51 6.71 7.43
CA ALA A 238 10.33 7.47 7.00
C ALA A 238 9.51 7.99 8.20
N ARG A 239 9.32 7.18 9.25
CA ARG A 239 8.66 7.66 10.48
C ARG A 239 9.43 8.77 11.19
N LYS A 240 10.76 8.68 11.22
CA LYS A 240 11.62 9.71 11.81
C LYS A 240 11.56 11.05 11.08
N ALA A 241 11.13 11.07 9.82
CA ALA A 241 10.87 12.30 9.10
C ALA A 241 9.76 13.15 9.74
N GLY A 242 8.81 12.52 10.49
CA GLY A 242 7.77 13.23 11.23
C GLY A 242 6.78 14.01 10.35
N ILE A 243 6.66 13.67 9.06
CA ILE A 243 5.91 14.46 8.06
C ILE A 243 4.51 13.91 7.73
N ASP A 244 4.08 12.85 8.40
CA ASP A 244 2.72 12.34 8.20
C ASP A 244 1.70 13.43 8.54
N TYR A 245 0.63 13.51 7.73
CA TYR A 245 -0.47 14.44 7.96
C TYR A 245 -1.78 13.69 8.09
N ARG A 246 -2.50 13.91 9.20
CA ARG A 246 -3.72 13.18 9.52
C ARG A 246 -4.85 14.11 9.83
N ILE A 247 -6.06 13.70 9.45
CA ILE A 247 -7.29 14.42 9.70
C ILE A 247 -8.36 13.40 10.06
N GLY A 248 -8.99 13.59 11.22
CA GLY A 248 -10.12 12.77 11.65
C GLY A 248 -9.81 11.28 11.80
N GLU A 249 -10.85 10.46 11.73
CA GLU A 249 -10.75 9.01 11.74
C GLU A 249 -10.57 8.48 10.32
N ASN A 250 -9.46 7.81 10.05
CA ASN A 250 -9.19 7.15 8.78
C ASN A 250 -9.70 5.71 8.79
N PHE A 251 -9.98 5.15 7.61
CA PHE A 251 -10.32 3.72 7.43
C PHE A 251 -9.26 2.81 8.07
N ILE A 252 -7.98 3.16 7.95
CA ILE A 252 -6.88 2.47 8.62
C ILE A 252 -6.56 3.22 9.92
N PRO A 253 -6.91 2.68 11.12
CA PRO A 253 -6.59 3.32 12.38
C PRO A 253 -5.09 3.55 12.55
N GLU A 254 -4.70 4.64 13.17
CA GLU A 254 -3.30 4.98 13.43
C GLU A 254 -2.53 3.86 14.14
N THR A 255 -3.20 3.20 15.09
CA THR A 255 -2.66 2.07 15.85
C THR A 255 -2.47 0.81 15.03
N ALA A 256 -3.14 0.67 13.87
CA ALA A 256 -3.09 -0.51 13.03
C ALA A 256 -1.76 -0.67 12.32
N VAL A 257 -1.04 0.41 12.09
CA VAL A 257 0.02 0.43 11.09
C VAL A 257 1.41 0.15 11.65
N TYR A 258 1.67 0.37 12.95
CA TYR A 258 3.07 0.45 13.42
C TYR A 258 3.37 -0.03 14.86
N ASN A 259 2.58 -0.90 15.46
CA ASN A 259 2.87 -1.41 16.79
C ASN A 259 3.92 -2.56 16.84
N LYS A 260 4.92 -2.56 15.96
CA LYS A 260 6.20 -3.17 16.28
C LYS A 260 7.10 -2.07 16.82
N ALA A 261 7.38 -2.08 18.11
CA ALA A 261 8.49 -1.34 18.68
C ALA A 261 9.78 -1.85 18.02
N GLU A 262 10.16 -1.20 16.92
CA GLU A 262 11.44 -1.45 16.29
C GLU A 262 12.49 -0.71 17.10
N THR A 263 13.22 -1.42 17.95
CA THR A 263 14.39 -0.92 18.66
C THR A 263 15.57 -0.84 17.68
N TYR A 264 15.52 0.10 16.73
CA TYR A 264 16.66 0.36 15.85
C TYR A 264 17.44 1.56 16.35
N THR A 265 18.73 1.35 16.58
CA THR A 265 19.69 2.34 17.09
C THR A 265 20.37 3.15 15.98
N GLU A 266 19.95 3.05 14.70
CA GLU A 266 20.53 3.83 13.62
C GLU A 266 20.21 5.33 13.77
N PRO A 267 21.20 6.23 13.51
CA PRO A 267 20.95 7.67 13.46
C PRO A 267 19.83 8.01 12.46
N SER A 268 19.07 9.05 12.76
CA SER A 268 18.04 9.56 11.85
C SER A 268 18.70 10.26 10.66
N LEU A 269 18.18 10.07 9.46
CA LEU A 269 18.51 10.88 8.29
C LEU A 269 17.92 12.30 8.37
N PHE A 270 17.11 12.57 9.40
CA PHE A 270 16.33 13.79 9.57
C PHE A 270 16.70 14.56 10.85
N ASP A 271 17.77 14.16 11.57
CA ASP A 271 18.20 14.83 12.81
C ASP A 271 18.63 16.29 12.57
N ASP A 272 18.98 16.65 11.32
CA ASP A 272 19.34 18.03 10.95
C ASP A 272 18.14 18.98 10.83
N ILE A 273 16.91 18.48 10.91
CA ILE A 273 15.68 19.28 10.72
C ILE A 273 15.21 19.93 12.02
N THR A 274 15.66 19.44 13.19
CA THR A 274 15.15 19.90 14.49
C THR A 274 15.85 21.14 15.04
N THR A 275 16.84 21.71 14.36
CA THR A 275 17.64 22.84 14.87
C THR A 275 17.36 24.20 14.22
N GLU A 276 16.55 24.28 13.16
CA GLU A 276 16.32 25.55 12.44
C GLU A 276 14.93 26.19 12.67
N GLU A 277 14.00 25.53 13.32
CA GLU A 277 12.65 26.12 13.58
C GLU A 277 12.42 26.66 15.01
N GLN A 278 13.47 26.76 15.85
CA GLN A 278 13.32 27.27 17.23
C GLN A 278 14.01 28.62 17.52
N ASP A 279 14.58 29.29 16.54
CA ASP A 279 15.27 30.58 16.74
C ASP A 279 14.64 31.78 16.00
N GLU A 280 13.34 31.75 15.69
CA GLU A 280 12.60 32.98 15.29
C GLU A 280 11.40 33.19 16.23
N ASP A 281 11.68 33.84 17.38
CA ASP A 281 10.77 34.66 18.19
C ASP A 281 11.31 36.09 18.31
#